data_244e453fd01c6ecedd7b9771cfb5bdae
#
_entry.id   244e453fd01c6ecedd7b9771cfb5bdae
#
_cell.length_a   1.000
_cell.length_b   1.000
_cell.length_c   1.000
_cell.angle_alpha   90.00
_cell.angle_beta   90.00
_cell.angle_gamma   90.00
#
_symmetry.space_group_name_H-M   'P 1'
#
loop_
_entity.id
_entity.type
_entity.pdbx_description
1 polymer ?
#
loop_
_entity_poly.entity_id
_entity_poly.type
_entity_poly.pdbx_seq_one_letter_code
_entity_poly.pdbx_strand_id
1 'polypeptide(L)'
;MYTRKRWSTRLFKTCKSGMIMLLGALLLFITLFPNTARAATSVYTISAFTNTSESNLYIYESYNATNYGLLKGPAYTPPANLIRDPSIMKHTDGLYYVVYTTNWSGNTIGIASSTDKVNWTFVRNITLSAPTTIAHTWAPEWFKDSNGSLNIIVSISPGNYENFKPYVITATNSTLSSTTWSAATELAGIAPNYIDTFIVKTGSTYHAFTKNETTKYIEYATAASLTGPYTFKGTGDWAGWGSWVEGPALVQLDNGSWRIYFDGYSAQKYYYSDSADGFQTWSAKQELAGLTGLVRHMTVLKETGQPGDIRKLESYNVPGSFIRHYNYVARIDASVSPAEDAQFRIVPGLSNNAGISFEAMNYPGYYLRNNNGAIVLVKNDGSAAFRNDATFKRVSGLANASWTSFASFSNPNLYLRHYNNVLKLEAVVTALDKSDATFREVAP
;
A
#
# COMPACT_ATOMS: atom_id res chain seq x y z
N MET A 1 -16.38 35.39 -81.29
CA MET A 1 -16.12 36.70 -81.94
C MET A 1 -14.84 37.25 -81.30
N TYR A 2 -13.79 37.28 -82.10
CA TYR A 2 -12.73 38.26 -82.25
C TYR A 2 -12.06 38.78 -80.94
N THR A 3 -10.80 38.91 -80.76
CA THR A 3 -9.50 38.78 -81.52
C THR A 3 -8.38 39.20 -80.60
N ARG A 4 -7.32 38.44 -80.52
CA ARG A 4 -5.92 38.74 -80.88
C ARG A 4 -5.33 40.11 -80.52
N LYS A 5 -4.19 40.14 -79.85
CA LYS A 5 -2.79 40.32 -80.34
C LYS A 5 -1.85 40.70 -79.19
N ARG A 6 -0.79 39.99 -78.92
CA ARG A 6 0.61 39.98 -79.49
C ARG A 6 1.33 41.31 -79.43
N TRP A 7 2.54 41.19 -78.93
CA TRP A 7 3.87 41.67 -79.24
C TRP A 7 4.55 42.25 -77.94
N SER A 8 5.65 41.81 -77.53
CA SER A 8 7.04 41.46 -77.90
C SER A 8 8.05 42.52 -77.43
N THR A 9 9.06 42.05 -76.85
CA THR A 9 10.50 42.26 -76.95
C THR A 9 11.21 43.32 -76.08
N ARG A 10 12.21 42.82 -75.49
CA ARG A 10 13.66 43.18 -75.35
C ARG A 10 14.16 43.91 -74.13
N LEU A 11 14.97 43.13 -73.45
CA LEU A 11 16.41 43.29 -73.19
C LEU A 11 16.88 44.68 -72.59
N PHE A 12 17.46 44.65 -71.44
CA PHE A 12 18.92 44.91 -71.29
C PHE A 12 19.40 44.49 -69.83
N LYS A 13 20.62 43.94 -69.85
CA LYS A 13 21.48 43.49 -68.78
C LYS A 13 21.77 44.63 -67.79
N THR A 14 21.95 44.32 -66.49
CA THR A 14 23.22 44.58 -65.80
C THR A 14 23.30 43.80 -64.48
N CYS A 15 24.44 43.23 -64.32
CA CYS A 15 24.98 42.51 -63.24
C CYS A 15 25.16 43.44 -62.00
N LYS A 16 24.79 42.95 -60.73
CA LYS A 16 25.61 43.21 -59.57
C LYS A 16 25.26 42.24 -58.43
N SER A 17 26.33 41.69 -57.94
CA SER A 17 26.50 40.84 -56.76
C SER A 17 25.64 41.23 -55.55
N GLY A 18 25.14 40.23 -54.82
CA GLY A 18 24.62 40.46 -53.50
C GLY A 18 23.96 39.23 -52.89
N MET A 19 24.74 38.43 -52.21
CA MET A 19 24.45 37.69 -51.00
C MET A 19 23.12 36.91 -50.92
N ILE A 20 23.23 35.64 -51.17
CA ILE A 20 22.17 34.62 -50.86
C ILE A 20 22.17 34.45 -49.35
N MET A 21 21.15 34.97 -48.64
CA MET A 21 20.81 34.54 -47.30
C MET A 21 20.10 33.18 -47.39
N LEU A 22 20.79 32.11 -46.99
CA LEU A 22 20.17 30.85 -46.65
C LEU A 22 19.42 31.03 -45.34
N LEU A 23 18.11 31.19 -45.40
CA LEU A 23 17.24 30.93 -44.23
C LEU A 23 17.17 29.42 -44.01
N GLY A 24 18.03 28.91 -43.16
CA GLY A 24 17.90 27.56 -42.60
C GLY A 24 16.69 27.50 -41.67
N ALA A 25 15.58 26.95 -42.16
CA ALA A 25 14.50 26.57 -41.28
C ALA A 25 14.97 25.40 -40.40
N LEU A 26 15.36 25.72 -39.17
CA LEU A 26 15.61 24.72 -38.11
C LEU A 26 14.24 24.13 -37.71
N LEU A 27 13.84 23.04 -38.35
CA LEU A 27 12.72 22.21 -37.89
C LEU A 27 13.14 21.57 -36.58
N LEU A 28 12.71 22.19 -35.46
CA LEU A 28 12.76 21.60 -34.13
C LEU A 28 11.80 20.41 -34.13
N PHE A 29 12.29 19.20 -34.39
CA PHE A 29 11.57 17.97 -34.07
C PHE A 29 11.47 17.88 -32.54
N ILE A 30 10.41 18.46 -31.96
CA ILE A 30 9.97 18.10 -30.60
C ILE A 30 9.44 16.69 -30.72
N THR A 31 10.26 15.69 -30.47
CA THR A 31 9.82 14.34 -30.19
C THR A 31 9.02 14.40 -28.89
N LEU A 32 7.71 14.54 -29.01
CA LEU A 32 6.78 14.24 -27.94
C LEU A 32 6.94 12.73 -27.65
N PHE A 33 7.85 12.40 -26.73
CA PHE A 33 7.78 11.09 -26.09
C PHE A 33 6.41 11.03 -25.41
N PRO A 34 5.56 10.04 -25.74
CA PRO A 34 4.35 9.87 -24.98
C PRO A 34 4.78 9.65 -23.53
N ASN A 35 4.41 10.59 -22.68
CA ASN A 35 4.48 10.38 -21.23
C ASN A 35 3.48 9.25 -20.98
N THR A 36 3.93 8.00 -21.05
CA THR A 36 3.13 6.86 -20.60
C THR A 36 2.87 7.13 -19.13
N ALA A 37 1.64 7.55 -18.83
CA ALA A 37 1.19 7.70 -17.46
C ALA A 37 1.51 6.38 -16.77
N ARG A 38 2.50 6.43 -15.87
CA ARG A 38 2.91 5.27 -15.11
C ARG A 38 1.73 4.86 -14.24
N ALA A 39 1.34 3.60 -14.31
CA ALA A 39 0.29 3.07 -13.44
C ALA A 39 0.67 3.40 -11.99
N ALA A 40 -0.24 4.05 -11.28
CA ALA A 40 -0.04 4.37 -9.88
C ALA A 40 0.07 3.04 -9.11
N THR A 41 1.10 2.89 -8.32
CA THR A 41 1.30 1.71 -7.47
C THR A 41 0.42 1.83 -6.25
N SER A 42 -0.41 0.83 -5.97
CA SER A 42 -1.19 0.79 -4.74
C SER A 42 -0.30 0.48 -3.54
N VAL A 43 -0.62 1.13 -2.42
CA VAL A 43 -0.06 0.82 -1.10
C VAL A 43 -1.19 0.26 -0.26
N TYR A 44 -0.97 -0.90 0.33
CA TYR A 44 -1.90 -1.57 1.23
C TYR A 44 -1.36 -1.44 2.65
N THR A 45 -2.06 -0.69 3.48
CA THR A 45 -1.69 -0.48 4.89
C THR A 45 -2.64 -1.27 5.76
N ILE A 46 -2.13 -2.05 6.70
CA ILE A 46 -2.96 -2.73 7.70
C ILE A 46 -2.71 -2.16 9.09
N SER A 47 -3.79 -2.09 9.86
CA SER A 47 -3.77 -1.87 11.30
C SER A 47 -4.12 -3.16 12.01
N ALA A 48 -3.41 -3.49 13.10
CA ALA A 48 -3.59 -4.73 13.82
C ALA A 48 -3.17 -4.59 15.28
N PHE A 49 -3.64 -5.50 16.13
CA PHE A 49 -2.99 -5.84 17.39
C PHE A 49 -2.25 -7.18 17.22
N THR A 50 -1.61 -7.71 18.26
CA THR A 50 -0.82 -8.93 18.14
C THR A 50 -1.20 -9.98 19.17
N ASN A 51 -0.83 -11.24 18.92
CA ASN A 51 -1.04 -12.35 19.86
C ASN A 51 -0.41 -12.09 21.24
N THR A 52 0.61 -11.24 21.32
CA THR A 52 1.34 -10.96 22.57
C THR A 52 1.05 -9.57 23.12
N SER A 53 0.28 -8.73 22.43
CA SER A 53 -0.01 -7.36 22.86
C SER A 53 -1.38 -6.89 22.40
N GLU A 54 -2.33 -6.88 23.34
CA GLU A 54 -3.64 -6.24 23.18
C GLU A 54 -3.63 -4.76 23.60
N SER A 55 -2.48 -4.22 23.95
CA SER A 55 -2.30 -2.84 24.40
C SER A 55 -1.67 -1.92 23.36
N ASN A 56 -1.24 -2.45 22.21
CA ASN A 56 -0.52 -1.68 21.23
C ASN A 56 -1.04 -1.88 19.82
N LEU A 57 -1.10 -0.77 19.08
CA LEU A 57 -1.33 -0.75 17.63
C LEU A 57 -0.04 -1.11 16.89
N TYR A 58 -0.19 -1.89 15.84
CA TYR A 58 0.88 -2.21 14.88
C TYR A 58 0.40 -1.85 13.48
N ILE A 59 1.28 -1.25 12.69
CA ILE A 59 1.03 -0.85 11.30
C ILE A 59 2.00 -1.58 10.39
N TYR A 60 1.46 -2.24 9.36
CA TYR A 60 2.25 -2.88 8.32
C TYR A 60 1.87 -2.32 6.96
N GLU A 61 2.79 -2.38 6.00
CA GLU A 61 2.52 -2.00 4.61
C GLU A 61 2.92 -3.09 3.62
N SER A 62 2.25 -3.07 2.47
CA SER A 62 2.51 -3.95 1.33
C SER A 62 2.29 -3.19 0.02
N TYR A 63 3.05 -3.55 -1.02
CA TYR A 63 2.84 -3.03 -2.38
C TYR A 63 2.20 -4.05 -3.32
N ASN A 64 1.94 -5.27 -2.83
CA ASN A 64 1.31 -6.36 -3.59
C ASN A 64 0.17 -7.05 -2.84
N ALA A 65 -0.27 -6.49 -1.72
CA ALA A 65 -1.34 -7.02 -0.87
C ALA A 65 -1.07 -8.43 -0.27
N THR A 66 0.15 -8.96 -0.41
CA THR A 66 0.52 -10.31 0.07
C THR A 66 1.72 -10.25 1.02
N ASN A 67 2.77 -9.55 0.65
CA ASN A 67 3.98 -9.45 1.45
C ASN A 67 3.93 -8.16 2.26
N TYR A 68 3.68 -8.28 3.55
CA TYR A 68 3.58 -7.15 4.47
C TYR A 68 4.85 -7.00 5.30
N GLY A 69 5.40 -5.80 5.35
CA GLY A 69 6.48 -5.40 6.23
C GLY A 69 5.99 -4.52 7.38
N LEU A 70 6.59 -4.65 8.56
CA LEU A 70 6.26 -3.79 9.69
C LEU A 70 6.71 -2.35 9.40
N LEU A 71 5.75 -1.43 9.27
CA LEU A 71 6.04 0.01 9.17
C LEU A 71 6.37 0.57 10.55
N LYS A 72 5.52 0.27 11.56
CA LYS A 72 5.70 0.71 12.93
C LYS A 72 5.00 -0.22 13.93
N GLY A 73 5.73 -0.61 14.97
CA GLY A 73 5.19 -1.39 16.07
C GLY A 73 6.11 -1.43 17.29
N PRO A 74 5.61 -1.11 18.48
CA PRO A 74 4.31 -0.48 18.74
C PRO A 74 4.22 0.93 18.16
N ALA A 75 3.08 1.24 17.54
CA ALA A 75 2.80 2.55 16.94
C ALA A 75 2.02 3.48 17.87
N TYR A 76 1.14 2.90 18.71
CA TYR A 76 0.28 3.63 19.61
C TYR A 76 -0.17 2.72 20.77
N THR A 77 -0.21 3.29 21.95
CA THR A 77 -0.81 2.70 23.16
C THR A 77 -1.93 3.62 23.62
N PRO A 78 -3.20 3.17 23.65
CA PRO A 78 -4.31 4.01 24.08
C PRO A 78 -4.30 4.27 25.58
N PRO A 79 -5.00 5.33 26.06
CA PRO A 79 -5.06 5.66 27.49
C PRO A 79 -5.58 4.53 28.38
N ALA A 80 -6.50 3.70 27.86
CA ALA A 80 -7.05 2.55 28.59
C ALA A 80 -6.15 1.31 28.54
N ASN A 81 -5.01 1.39 27.88
CA ASN A 81 -4.06 0.28 27.70
C ASN A 81 -4.67 -0.98 27.09
N LEU A 82 -5.73 -0.83 26.29
CA LEU A 82 -6.35 -1.91 25.51
C LEU A 82 -6.75 -1.38 24.12
N ILE A 83 -6.26 -2.05 23.11
CA ILE A 83 -6.63 -1.85 21.69
C ILE A 83 -6.78 -3.20 21.03
N ARG A 84 -8.02 -3.50 20.62
CA ARG A 84 -8.32 -4.68 19.81
C ARG A 84 -9.06 -4.24 18.56
N ASP A 85 -9.03 -5.09 17.57
CA ASP A 85 -9.82 -4.97 16.33
C ASP A 85 -9.69 -3.57 15.69
N PRO A 86 -8.45 -3.04 15.49
CA PRO A 86 -8.29 -1.68 15.01
C PRO A 86 -8.58 -1.57 13.51
N SER A 87 -9.54 -0.74 13.14
CA SER A 87 -9.88 -0.44 11.75
C SER A 87 -9.27 0.88 11.31
N ILE A 88 -8.56 0.89 10.18
CA ILE A 88 -7.85 2.06 9.64
C ILE A 88 -8.58 2.64 8.43
N MET A 89 -8.64 3.97 8.37
CA MET A 89 -9.06 4.69 7.17
C MET A 89 -8.21 5.95 6.94
N LYS A 90 -8.24 6.48 5.71
CA LYS A 90 -7.82 7.85 5.39
C LYS A 90 -9.03 8.74 5.24
N HIS A 91 -9.07 9.83 6.02
CA HIS A 91 -10.17 10.77 5.99
C HIS A 91 -9.91 11.92 5.00
N THR A 92 -10.96 12.68 4.66
CA THR A 92 -10.89 13.80 3.70
C THR A 92 -10.10 15.00 4.19
N ASP A 93 -9.82 15.11 5.49
CA ASP A 93 -8.91 16.09 6.08
C ASP A 93 -7.42 15.77 5.87
N GLY A 94 -7.14 14.62 5.23
CA GLY A 94 -5.78 14.16 4.96
C GLY A 94 -5.16 13.31 6.07
N LEU A 95 -5.81 13.18 7.23
CA LEU A 95 -5.33 12.37 8.34
C LEU A 95 -5.75 10.90 8.19
N TYR A 96 -4.98 10.03 8.79
CA TYR A 96 -5.34 8.64 9.03
C TYR A 96 -6.01 8.52 10.38
N TYR A 97 -7.02 7.67 10.46
CA TYR A 97 -7.72 7.38 11.70
C TYR A 97 -7.81 5.88 11.92
N VAL A 98 -7.63 5.45 13.16
CA VAL A 98 -8.01 4.12 13.62
C VAL A 98 -9.16 4.24 14.60
N VAL A 99 -10.18 3.38 14.44
CA VAL A 99 -11.20 3.11 15.45
C VAL A 99 -10.92 1.74 16.04
N TYR A 100 -11.17 1.55 17.32
CA TYR A 100 -10.76 0.32 18.01
C TYR A 100 -11.63 0.02 19.25
N THR A 101 -11.67 -1.25 19.62
CA THR A 101 -12.25 -1.75 20.87
C THR A 101 -11.41 -1.28 22.05
N THR A 102 -12.03 -0.60 23.02
CA THR A 102 -11.34 0.02 24.17
C THR A 102 -11.38 -0.82 25.42
N ASN A 103 -12.33 -1.75 25.53
CA ASN A 103 -12.53 -2.59 26.72
C ASN A 103 -13.29 -3.87 26.37
N TRP A 104 -13.19 -4.85 27.24
CA TRP A 104 -13.98 -6.09 27.15
C TRP A 104 -15.46 -5.85 27.41
N SER A 105 -15.81 -4.85 28.21
CA SER A 105 -17.19 -4.49 28.58
C SER A 105 -17.40 -3.00 28.46
N GLY A 106 -18.65 -2.59 28.28
CA GLY A 106 -19.06 -1.21 28.20
C GLY A 106 -19.50 -0.80 26.80
N ASN A 107 -19.76 0.50 26.65
CA ASN A 107 -20.38 1.09 25.47
C ASN A 107 -19.49 2.12 24.77
N THR A 108 -18.17 1.95 24.87
CA THR A 108 -17.21 2.88 24.27
C THR A 108 -16.31 2.22 23.24
N ILE A 109 -15.99 2.97 22.19
CA ILE A 109 -14.93 2.69 21.22
C ILE A 109 -13.96 3.87 21.17
N GLY A 110 -12.69 3.63 20.85
CA GLY A 110 -11.66 4.67 20.80
C GLY A 110 -11.34 5.12 19.38
N ILE A 111 -10.90 6.36 19.24
CA ILE A 111 -10.33 6.89 17.99
C ILE A 111 -8.94 7.47 18.27
N ALA A 112 -7.99 7.13 17.40
CA ALA A 112 -6.68 7.78 17.31
C ALA A 112 -6.43 8.25 15.88
N SER A 113 -5.55 9.24 15.69
CA SER A 113 -5.20 9.80 14.39
C SER A 113 -3.70 9.89 14.17
N SER A 114 -3.30 9.96 12.89
CA SER A 114 -1.91 10.12 12.47
C SER A 114 -1.84 10.93 11.17
N THR A 115 -0.76 11.68 10.98
CA THR A 115 -0.44 12.33 9.70
C THR A 115 0.38 11.42 8.77
N ASP A 116 1.03 10.39 9.32
CA ASP A 116 2.09 9.64 8.64
C ASP A 116 2.00 8.11 8.83
N LYS A 117 0.97 7.61 9.52
CA LYS A 117 0.76 6.20 9.90
C LYS A 117 1.80 5.64 10.91
N VAL A 118 2.77 6.45 11.31
CA VAL A 118 3.87 6.08 12.22
C VAL A 118 3.65 6.66 13.62
N ASN A 119 3.26 7.93 13.69
CA ASN A 119 3.05 8.66 14.92
C ASN A 119 1.55 8.86 15.15
N TRP A 120 1.01 8.20 16.16
CA TRP A 120 -0.43 8.20 16.45
C TRP A 120 -0.73 8.96 17.73
N THR A 121 -1.83 9.67 17.73
CA THR A 121 -2.30 10.46 18.87
C THR A 121 -3.74 10.11 19.19
N PHE A 122 -4.06 9.95 20.46
CA PHE A 122 -5.43 9.78 20.94
C PHE A 122 -6.29 10.99 20.55
N VAL A 123 -7.45 10.72 19.95
CA VAL A 123 -8.42 11.76 19.60
C VAL A 123 -9.51 11.82 20.68
N ARG A 124 -10.24 10.71 20.87
CA ARG A 124 -11.34 10.62 21.84
C ARG A 124 -11.89 9.19 21.94
N ASN A 125 -12.67 8.96 22.98
CA ASN A 125 -13.61 7.85 23.00
C ASN A 125 -14.99 8.32 22.48
N ILE A 126 -15.70 7.41 21.82
CA ILE A 126 -17.11 7.56 21.45
C ILE A 126 -17.92 6.70 22.41
N THR A 127 -18.85 7.31 23.11
CA THR A 127 -19.84 6.58 23.91
C THR A 127 -21.05 6.31 23.00
N LEU A 128 -21.38 5.05 22.81
CA LEU A 128 -22.52 4.63 22.00
C LEU A 128 -23.82 4.69 22.77
N SER A 129 -24.89 4.99 22.06
CA SER A 129 -26.27 4.81 22.51
C SER A 129 -27.01 3.93 21.52
N ALA A 130 -27.86 3.04 22.03
CA ALA A 130 -28.70 2.17 21.22
C ALA A 130 -30.08 2.04 21.87
N PRO A 131 -31.12 1.56 21.12
CA PRO A 131 -32.42 1.24 21.71
C PRO A 131 -32.38 0.11 22.74
N THR A 132 -31.28 -0.62 22.84
CA THR A 132 -31.05 -1.71 23.78
C THR A 132 -29.96 -1.35 24.79
N THR A 133 -29.86 -2.10 25.89
CA THR A 133 -28.71 -2.04 26.78
C THR A 133 -27.44 -2.40 26.01
N ILE A 134 -26.34 -1.72 26.29
CA ILE A 134 -25.03 -2.00 25.72
C ILE A 134 -24.13 -2.50 26.87
N ALA A 135 -23.88 -3.82 26.90
CA ALA A 135 -22.96 -4.42 27.85
C ALA A 135 -21.55 -4.59 27.25
N HIS A 136 -21.48 -4.85 25.96
CA HIS A 136 -20.23 -5.03 25.22
C HIS A 136 -20.29 -4.34 23.86
N THR A 137 -19.17 -3.78 23.45
CA THR A 137 -18.99 -3.07 22.17
C THR A 137 -17.65 -3.47 21.57
N TRP A 138 -17.68 -4.29 20.49
CA TRP A 138 -16.48 -4.89 19.90
C TRP A 138 -16.38 -4.67 18.40
N ALA A 139 -15.15 -4.77 17.90
CA ALA A 139 -14.79 -4.80 16.51
C ALA A 139 -15.44 -3.68 15.68
N PRO A 140 -15.13 -2.42 15.98
CA PRO A 140 -15.61 -1.30 15.18
C PRO A 140 -14.88 -1.23 13.84
N GLU A 141 -15.64 -1.11 12.74
CA GLU A 141 -15.14 -1.04 11.37
C GLU A 141 -15.57 0.24 10.68
N TRP A 142 -14.62 0.95 10.06
CA TRP A 142 -14.94 2.11 9.24
C TRP A 142 -15.70 1.71 7.97
N PHE A 143 -16.76 2.43 7.67
CA PHE A 143 -17.49 2.31 6.42
C PHE A 143 -17.85 3.69 5.86
N LYS A 144 -17.20 4.09 4.75
CA LYS A 144 -17.55 5.30 4.01
C LYS A 144 -18.48 4.94 2.86
N ASP A 145 -19.70 5.41 2.91
CA ASP A 145 -20.68 5.16 1.85
C ASP A 145 -20.43 6.04 0.61
N SER A 146 -20.95 5.63 -0.52
CA SER A 146 -20.86 6.35 -1.80
C SER A 146 -21.55 7.71 -1.80
N ASN A 147 -22.51 7.95 -0.88
CA ASN A 147 -23.11 9.26 -0.66
C ASN A 147 -22.25 10.21 0.17
N GLY A 148 -21.06 9.76 0.60
CA GLY A 148 -20.12 10.53 1.41
C GLY A 148 -20.33 10.41 2.92
N SER A 149 -21.39 9.74 3.39
CA SER A 149 -21.58 9.52 4.83
C SER A 149 -20.49 8.63 5.40
N LEU A 150 -20.01 8.99 6.58
CA LEU A 150 -19.04 8.22 7.32
C LEU A 150 -19.72 7.46 8.44
N ASN A 151 -19.51 6.17 8.46
CA ASN A 151 -20.14 5.23 9.35
C ASN A 151 -19.12 4.38 10.09
N ILE A 152 -19.50 3.86 11.24
CA ILE A 152 -18.79 2.80 11.96
C ILE A 152 -19.79 1.65 12.14
N ILE A 153 -19.41 0.48 11.67
CA ILE A 153 -20.09 -0.78 11.96
C ILE A 153 -19.51 -1.32 13.23
N VAL A 154 -20.32 -1.81 14.16
CA VAL A 154 -19.83 -2.24 15.46
C VAL A 154 -20.69 -3.38 16.00
N SER A 155 -20.07 -4.34 16.66
CA SER A 155 -20.77 -5.46 17.30
C SER A 155 -21.20 -5.06 18.71
N ILE A 156 -22.50 -5.11 19.00
CA ILE A 156 -23.08 -4.77 20.31
C ILE A 156 -23.76 -6.00 20.90
N SER A 157 -23.49 -6.26 22.20
CA SER A 157 -24.22 -7.25 22.99
C SER A 157 -24.92 -6.59 24.18
N PRO A 158 -26.17 -6.97 24.47
CA PRO A 158 -26.90 -6.50 25.66
C PRO A 158 -26.60 -7.30 26.93
N GLY A 159 -25.89 -8.43 26.83
CA GLY A 159 -25.72 -9.40 27.93
C GLY A 159 -24.28 -9.92 28.08
N ASN A 160 -24.15 -11.08 28.70
CA ASN A 160 -22.86 -11.68 29.04
C ASN A 160 -22.21 -12.39 27.82
N TYR A 161 -21.52 -11.62 26.96
CA TYR A 161 -20.76 -12.15 25.81
C TYR A 161 -21.58 -13.01 24.83
N GLU A 162 -22.88 -12.73 24.76
CA GLU A 162 -23.83 -13.44 23.89
C GLU A 162 -24.77 -12.47 23.20
N ASN A 163 -25.51 -12.97 22.22
CA ASN A 163 -26.51 -12.18 21.47
C ASN A 163 -25.94 -10.92 20.80
N PHE A 164 -24.65 -10.96 20.41
CA PHE A 164 -24.08 -9.90 19.63
C PHE A 164 -24.80 -9.72 18.32
N LYS A 165 -25.01 -8.48 17.92
CA LYS A 165 -25.50 -8.10 16.61
C LYS A 165 -24.67 -6.95 16.05
N PRO A 166 -24.54 -6.84 14.72
CA PRO A 166 -23.93 -5.68 14.12
C PRO A 166 -24.90 -4.48 14.11
N TYR A 167 -24.35 -3.33 14.45
CA TYR A 167 -25.01 -2.04 14.41
C TYR A 167 -24.19 -1.05 13.60
N VAL A 168 -24.83 0.01 13.13
CA VAL A 168 -24.18 1.14 12.47
C VAL A 168 -24.44 2.42 13.26
N ILE A 169 -23.39 3.24 13.42
CA ILE A 169 -23.49 4.65 13.82
C ILE A 169 -22.97 5.54 12.70
N THR A 170 -23.58 6.69 12.49
CA THR A 170 -23.24 7.62 11.42
C THR A 170 -22.76 8.95 12.01
N ALA A 171 -21.65 9.46 11.48
CA ALA A 171 -21.13 10.77 11.85
C ALA A 171 -22.08 11.89 11.41
N THR A 172 -22.33 12.87 12.29
CA THR A 172 -23.22 14.00 11.99
C THR A 172 -22.52 15.11 11.21
N ASN A 173 -21.20 15.12 11.21
CA ASN A 173 -20.38 16.04 10.42
C ASN A 173 -19.00 15.41 10.10
N SER A 174 -18.20 16.06 9.28
CA SER A 174 -16.92 15.55 8.80
C SER A 174 -15.73 15.80 9.74
N THR A 175 -15.91 16.50 10.88
CA THR A 175 -14.80 16.81 11.79
C THR A 175 -14.73 15.78 12.91
N LEU A 176 -13.92 14.74 12.76
CA LEU A 176 -13.90 13.58 13.65
C LEU A 176 -13.51 13.89 15.11
N SER A 177 -12.76 14.95 15.35
CA SER A 177 -12.40 15.37 16.70
C SER A 177 -13.57 15.93 17.51
N SER A 178 -14.62 16.44 16.83
CA SER A 178 -15.79 17.11 17.43
C SER A 178 -17.15 16.56 16.97
N THR A 179 -17.19 15.67 15.98
CA THR A 179 -18.44 15.10 15.46
C THR A 179 -19.23 14.41 16.56
N THR A 180 -20.55 14.49 16.50
CA THR A 180 -21.44 13.60 17.23
C THR A 180 -21.83 12.41 16.34
N TRP A 181 -22.31 11.36 16.93
CA TRP A 181 -22.69 10.14 16.24
C TRP A 181 -24.18 9.88 16.47
N SER A 182 -24.83 9.32 15.47
CA SER A 182 -26.23 8.88 15.63
C SER A 182 -26.33 7.81 16.72
N ALA A 183 -27.54 7.57 17.24
CA ALA A 183 -27.79 6.33 17.96
C ALA A 183 -27.48 5.13 17.06
N ALA A 184 -27.03 4.05 17.66
CA ALA A 184 -26.73 2.82 16.94
C ALA A 184 -28.00 2.18 16.39
N THR A 185 -28.00 1.90 15.09
CA THR A 185 -29.10 1.25 14.37
C THR A 185 -28.69 -0.17 14.01
N GLU A 186 -29.49 -1.17 14.36
CA GLU A 186 -29.23 -2.58 14.04
C GLU A 186 -29.20 -2.80 12.53
N LEU A 187 -28.27 -3.63 12.05
CA LEU A 187 -28.27 -4.14 10.68
C LEU A 187 -29.33 -5.26 10.59
N ALA A 188 -30.53 -4.88 10.22
CA ALA A 188 -31.67 -5.79 10.17
C ALA A 188 -31.42 -6.99 9.25
N GLY A 189 -31.95 -8.16 9.63
CA GLY A 189 -31.78 -9.41 8.87
C GLY A 189 -30.57 -10.25 9.25
N ILE A 190 -29.65 -9.73 10.10
CA ILE A 190 -28.58 -10.51 10.71
C ILE A 190 -29.04 -10.96 12.09
N ALA A 191 -29.04 -12.26 12.34
CA ALA A 191 -29.51 -12.86 13.57
C ALA A 191 -28.56 -12.53 14.77
N PRO A 192 -28.97 -12.79 16.03
CA PRO A 192 -28.04 -12.74 17.16
C PRO A 192 -26.85 -13.71 17.00
N ASN A 193 -25.78 -13.42 17.71
CA ASN A 193 -24.48 -14.14 17.72
C ASN A 193 -23.66 -13.95 16.45
N TYR A 194 -23.70 -12.75 15.84
CA TYR A 194 -22.79 -12.34 14.79
C TYR A 194 -21.94 -11.16 15.23
N ILE A 195 -20.62 -11.25 15.01
CA ILE A 195 -19.63 -10.21 15.30
C ILE A 195 -18.73 -9.95 14.09
N ASP A 196 -17.82 -8.99 14.20
CA ASP A 196 -16.76 -8.72 13.21
C ASP A 196 -17.34 -8.51 11.81
N THR A 197 -18.32 -7.60 11.70
CA THR A 197 -19.00 -7.37 10.44
C THR A 197 -18.27 -6.32 9.61
N PHE A 198 -17.72 -6.73 8.48
CA PHE A 198 -17.11 -5.87 7.49
C PHE A 198 -18.06 -5.67 6.29
N ILE A 199 -18.24 -4.41 5.87
CA ILE A 199 -19.14 -4.09 4.76
C ILE A 199 -18.37 -3.47 3.61
N VAL A 200 -18.67 -3.95 2.39
CA VAL A 200 -18.30 -3.29 1.14
C VAL A 200 -19.55 -3.00 0.32
N LYS A 201 -19.50 -1.99 -0.55
CA LYS A 201 -20.60 -1.65 -1.45
C LYS A 201 -20.14 -1.75 -2.89
N THR A 202 -20.89 -2.50 -3.70
CA THR A 202 -20.68 -2.57 -5.14
C THR A 202 -21.98 -2.18 -5.86
N GLY A 203 -21.92 -1.15 -6.68
CA GLY A 203 -23.14 -0.57 -7.28
C GLY A 203 -24.13 -0.12 -6.20
N SER A 204 -25.32 -0.69 -6.19
CA SER A 204 -26.37 -0.41 -5.19
C SER A 204 -26.46 -1.45 -4.07
N THR A 205 -25.57 -2.46 -4.05
CA THR A 205 -25.65 -3.59 -3.11
C THR A 205 -24.60 -3.44 -2.01
N TYR A 206 -25.05 -3.59 -0.77
CA TYR A 206 -24.20 -3.72 0.41
C TYR A 206 -23.93 -5.21 0.66
N HIS A 207 -22.66 -5.54 0.82
CA HIS A 207 -22.16 -6.89 1.05
C HIS A 207 -21.55 -6.95 2.45
N ALA A 208 -22.14 -7.73 3.34
CA ALA A 208 -21.70 -7.92 4.70
C ALA A 208 -21.02 -9.30 4.84
N PHE A 209 -19.78 -9.29 5.30
CA PHE A 209 -19.05 -10.47 5.73
C PHE A 209 -18.97 -10.43 7.24
N THR A 210 -19.46 -11.45 7.92
CA THR A 210 -19.67 -11.41 9.36
C THR A 210 -19.39 -12.77 9.99
N LYS A 211 -18.77 -12.78 11.16
CA LYS A 211 -18.49 -14.03 11.89
C LYS A 211 -19.73 -14.49 12.65
N ASN A 212 -20.14 -15.71 12.41
CA ASN A 212 -21.14 -16.42 13.21
C ASN A 212 -20.46 -16.99 14.47
N GLU A 213 -20.75 -16.42 15.65
CA GLU A 213 -20.14 -16.85 16.91
C GLU A 213 -20.58 -18.25 17.36
N THR A 214 -21.70 -18.78 16.85
CA THR A 214 -22.14 -20.14 17.14
C THR A 214 -21.35 -21.17 16.34
N THR A 215 -21.21 -20.97 15.04
CA THR A 215 -20.60 -21.93 14.12
C THR A 215 -19.12 -21.68 13.85
N LYS A 216 -18.64 -20.46 14.17
CA LYS A 216 -17.26 -20.00 13.97
C LYS A 216 -16.84 -19.86 12.50
N TYR A 217 -17.80 -19.70 11.58
CA TYR A 217 -17.56 -19.40 10.17
C TYR A 217 -17.73 -17.91 9.89
N ILE A 218 -17.06 -17.42 8.86
CA ILE A 218 -17.37 -16.14 8.23
C ILE A 218 -18.46 -16.37 7.19
N GLU A 219 -19.60 -15.77 7.39
CA GLU A 219 -20.79 -15.88 6.55
C GLU A 219 -21.03 -14.60 5.76
N TYR A 220 -21.79 -14.69 4.67
CA TYR A 220 -21.99 -13.61 3.71
C TYR A 220 -23.45 -13.30 3.49
N ALA A 221 -23.80 -12.02 3.60
CA ALA A 221 -25.17 -11.53 3.39
C ALA A 221 -25.17 -10.26 2.54
N THR A 222 -26.29 -9.95 1.89
CA THR A 222 -26.47 -8.76 1.05
C THR A 222 -27.72 -7.98 1.41
N ALA A 223 -27.70 -6.67 1.17
CA ALA A 223 -28.85 -5.78 1.32
C ALA A 223 -28.84 -4.66 0.28
N ALA A 224 -29.99 -4.04 0.03
CA ALA A 224 -30.11 -2.84 -0.80
C ALA A 224 -29.91 -1.54 0.00
N SER A 225 -29.86 -1.62 1.33
CA SER A 225 -29.64 -0.50 2.25
C SER A 225 -28.57 -0.88 3.28
N LEU A 226 -27.79 0.11 3.76
CA LEU A 226 -26.80 -0.10 4.79
C LEU A 226 -27.36 -0.74 6.08
N THR A 227 -28.57 -0.34 6.45
CA THR A 227 -29.26 -0.88 7.64
C THR A 227 -30.04 -2.16 7.37
N GLY A 228 -29.93 -2.71 6.16
CA GLY A 228 -30.66 -3.93 5.78
C GLY A 228 -32.07 -3.70 5.23
N PRO A 229 -32.95 -4.75 5.19
CA PRO A 229 -32.67 -6.07 5.72
C PRO A 229 -31.65 -6.86 4.90
N TYR A 230 -30.71 -7.48 5.58
CA TYR A 230 -29.72 -8.36 4.98
C TYR A 230 -30.32 -9.75 4.75
N THR A 231 -29.95 -10.37 3.64
CA THR A 231 -30.29 -11.75 3.29
C THR A 231 -29.01 -12.53 3.07
N PHE A 232 -28.84 -13.61 3.82
CA PHE A 232 -27.65 -14.47 3.68
C PHE A 232 -27.63 -15.14 2.31
N LYS A 233 -26.43 -15.12 1.68
CA LYS A 233 -26.10 -15.74 0.41
C LYS A 233 -25.15 -16.91 0.58
N GLY A 234 -24.35 -16.89 1.66
CA GLY A 234 -23.42 -17.96 2.02
C GLY A 234 -23.41 -18.14 3.54
N THR A 235 -23.68 -19.37 4.00
CA THR A 235 -23.66 -19.77 5.41
C THR A 235 -22.82 -21.02 5.63
N GLY A 236 -22.34 -21.22 6.85
CA GLY A 236 -21.42 -22.31 7.17
C GLY A 236 -20.09 -22.15 6.43
N ASP A 237 -19.53 -23.23 5.94
CA ASP A 237 -18.26 -23.22 5.16
C ASP A 237 -18.51 -22.97 3.66
N TRP A 238 -19.36 -22.01 3.33
CA TRP A 238 -19.79 -21.70 1.96
C TRP A 238 -18.67 -21.35 1.00
N ALA A 239 -17.56 -20.78 1.51
CA ALA A 239 -16.40 -20.36 0.72
C ALA A 239 -15.19 -21.31 0.86
N GLY A 240 -15.31 -22.40 1.65
CA GLY A 240 -14.23 -23.36 1.85
C GLY A 240 -13.07 -22.86 2.74
N TRP A 241 -13.34 -21.86 3.60
CA TRP A 241 -12.30 -21.29 4.49
C TRP A 241 -12.14 -22.07 5.80
N GLY A 242 -13.12 -22.94 6.13
CA GLY A 242 -13.18 -23.67 7.39
C GLY A 242 -13.70 -22.81 8.53
N SER A 243 -13.87 -23.43 9.69
CA SER A 243 -14.30 -22.77 10.93
C SER A 243 -13.13 -22.23 11.76
N TRP A 244 -13.45 -21.57 12.87
CA TRP A 244 -12.50 -20.91 13.77
C TRP A 244 -11.74 -19.77 13.08
N VAL A 245 -12.47 -19.01 12.29
CA VAL A 245 -12.00 -17.81 11.57
C VAL A 245 -12.80 -16.58 12.00
N GLU A 246 -12.14 -15.41 11.99
CA GLU A 246 -12.74 -14.14 12.44
C GLU A 246 -12.11 -12.93 11.72
N GLY A 247 -12.62 -11.74 12.00
CA GLY A 247 -12.05 -10.48 11.54
C GLY A 247 -11.93 -10.38 10.02
N PRO A 248 -13.02 -10.57 9.23
CA PRO A 248 -12.95 -10.40 7.79
C PRO A 248 -12.63 -8.96 7.43
N ALA A 249 -11.66 -8.73 6.55
CA ALA A 249 -11.36 -7.41 6.00
C ALA A 249 -11.17 -7.53 4.47
N LEU A 250 -11.86 -6.69 3.71
CA LEU A 250 -11.86 -6.78 2.25
C LEU A 250 -11.18 -5.57 1.60
N VAL A 251 -10.50 -5.84 0.48
CA VAL A 251 -9.93 -4.81 -0.37
C VAL A 251 -10.05 -5.21 -1.84
N GLN A 252 -10.30 -4.23 -2.71
CA GLN A 252 -10.24 -4.44 -4.15
C GLN A 252 -8.80 -4.29 -4.64
N LEU A 253 -8.28 -5.31 -5.29
CA LEU A 253 -6.93 -5.34 -5.87
C LEU A 253 -6.87 -4.51 -7.16
N ASP A 254 -5.65 -4.25 -7.67
CA ASP A 254 -5.43 -3.46 -8.88
C ASP A 254 -5.96 -4.12 -10.16
N ASN A 255 -6.08 -5.44 -10.15
CA ASN A 255 -6.67 -6.22 -11.25
C ASN A 255 -8.21 -6.27 -11.22
N GLY A 256 -8.84 -5.58 -10.24
CA GLY A 256 -10.29 -5.52 -10.06
C GLY A 256 -10.89 -6.67 -9.25
N SER A 257 -10.14 -7.72 -8.92
CA SER A 257 -10.61 -8.77 -8.02
C SER A 257 -10.71 -8.27 -6.57
N TRP A 258 -11.51 -8.95 -5.77
CA TRP A 258 -11.60 -8.69 -4.34
C TRP A 258 -10.77 -9.69 -3.56
N ARG A 259 -10.05 -9.22 -2.56
CA ARG A 259 -9.35 -10.02 -1.57
C ARG A 259 -10.00 -9.86 -0.22
N ILE A 260 -10.28 -10.97 0.45
CA ILE A 260 -10.63 -11.03 1.86
C ILE A 260 -9.44 -11.52 2.66
N TYR A 261 -9.18 -10.87 3.78
CA TYR A 261 -8.25 -11.32 4.81
C TYR A 261 -9.04 -11.76 6.03
N PHE A 262 -8.54 -12.74 6.77
CA PHE A 262 -9.16 -13.20 8.00
C PHE A 262 -8.18 -13.91 8.93
N ASP A 263 -8.48 -13.84 10.21
CA ASP A 263 -7.70 -14.43 11.29
C ASP A 263 -8.18 -15.86 11.59
N GLY A 264 -7.32 -16.84 11.38
CA GLY A 264 -7.50 -18.21 11.85
C GLY A 264 -7.02 -18.35 13.28
N TYR A 265 -7.71 -17.70 14.20
CA TYR A 265 -7.26 -17.41 15.55
C TYR A 265 -6.92 -18.65 16.38
N SER A 266 -7.62 -19.78 16.19
CA SER A 266 -7.30 -21.02 16.89
C SER A 266 -5.99 -21.65 16.42
N ALA A 267 -5.64 -21.46 15.14
CA ALA A 267 -4.41 -21.96 14.53
C ALA A 267 -3.28 -20.93 14.63
N GLN A 268 -3.55 -19.70 15.09
CA GLN A 268 -2.64 -18.56 15.08
C GLN A 268 -2.08 -18.26 13.69
N LYS A 269 -2.93 -18.40 12.66
CA LYS A 269 -2.57 -18.17 11.26
C LYS A 269 -3.40 -17.04 10.68
N TYR A 270 -2.78 -16.26 9.80
CA TYR A 270 -3.48 -15.25 9.04
C TYR A 270 -3.64 -15.70 7.59
N TYR A 271 -4.84 -15.53 7.02
CA TYR A 271 -5.19 -16.03 5.69
C TYR A 271 -5.72 -14.93 4.79
N TYR A 272 -5.67 -15.20 3.48
CA TYR A 272 -6.42 -14.47 2.47
C TYR A 272 -7.04 -15.43 1.44
N SER A 273 -8.03 -14.92 0.73
CA SER A 273 -8.68 -15.60 -0.40
C SER A 273 -9.16 -14.54 -1.40
N ASP A 274 -9.19 -14.88 -2.68
CA ASP A 274 -9.51 -13.93 -3.75
C ASP A 274 -10.79 -14.35 -4.50
N SER A 275 -11.60 -13.34 -4.88
CA SER A 275 -12.80 -13.49 -5.72
C SER A 275 -12.68 -12.56 -6.92
N ALA A 276 -12.84 -13.11 -8.12
CA ALA A 276 -12.82 -12.36 -9.38
C ALA A 276 -14.21 -12.17 -10.01
N ASP A 277 -15.27 -12.68 -9.38
CA ASP A 277 -16.62 -12.80 -9.93
C ASP A 277 -17.70 -12.10 -9.07
N GLY A 278 -17.30 -11.12 -8.26
CA GLY A 278 -18.23 -10.38 -7.40
C GLY A 278 -18.77 -11.18 -6.22
N PHE A 279 -17.89 -11.91 -5.55
CA PHE A 279 -18.12 -12.69 -4.33
C PHE A 279 -18.93 -13.99 -4.54
N GLN A 280 -19.10 -14.47 -5.79
CA GLN A 280 -19.82 -15.71 -6.05
C GLN A 280 -18.95 -16.92 -5.72
N THR A 281 -17.65 -16.87 -6.08
CA THR A 281 -16.67 -17.90 -5.74
C THR A 281 -15.40 -17.29 -5.16
N TRP A 282 -14.69 -18.11 -4.40
CA TRP A 282 -13.43 -17.72 -3.75
C TRP A 282 -12.34 -18.74 -4.05
N SER A 283 -11.12 -18.28 -4.16
CA SER A 283 -9.96 -19.16 -4.26
C SER A 283 -9.78 -19.96 -2.97
N ALA A 284 -9.03 -21.06 -3.03
CA ALA A 284 -8.56 -21.71 -1.80
C ALA A 284 -7.80 -20.69 -0.93
N LYS A 285 -8.05 -20.71 0.38
CA LYS A 285 -7.35 -19.81 1.31
C LYS A 285 -5.84 -20.02 1.27
N GLN A 286 -5.12 -18.93 1.29
CA GLN A 286 -3.66 -18.88 1.30
C GLN A 286 -3.18 -18.28 2.62
N GLU A 287 -2.06 -18.76 3.15
CA GLU A 287 -1.48 -18.23 4.37
C GLU A 287 -0.64 -16.98 4.09
N LEU A 288 -0.82 -15.93 4.89
CA LEU A 288 0.05 -14.76 4.93
C LEU A 288 1.23 -15.03 5.87
N ALA A 289 2.22 -15.76 5.39
CA ALA A 289 3.33 -16.27 6.20
C ALA A 289 4.06 -15.18 7.03
N GLY A 290 4.17 -13.96 6.49
CA GLY A 290 4.82 -12.83 7.19
C GLY A 290 4.02 -12.24 8.35
N LEU A 291 2.74 -12.59 8.50
CA LEU A 291 1.83 -12.11 9.57
C LEU A 291 1.37 -13.24 10.49
N THR A 292 1.47 -14.49 10.05
CA THR A 292 1.12 -15.69 10.82
C THR A 292 1.89 -15.73 12.15
N GLY A 293 1.19 -16.03 13.24
CA GLY A 293 1.75 -16.06 14.60
C GLY A 293 1.97 -14.70 15.24
N LEU A 294 1.76 -13.61 14.51
CA LEU A 294 2.01 -12.24 14.96
C LEU A 294 0.72 -11.44 15.10
N VAL A 295 -0.01 -11.30 14.02
CA VAL A 295 -1.11 -10.34 13.85
C VAL A 295 -2.45 -10.97 14.20
N ARG A 296 -3.33 -10.16 14.79
CA ARG A 296 -4.71 -10.50 15.10
C ARG A 296 -5.63 -9.46 14.48
N HIS A 297 -6.78 -9.87 14.00
CA HIS A 297 -7.93 -9.11 13.54
C HIS A 297 -7.51 -7.76 12.89
N MET A 298 -6.90 -7.83 11.71
CA MET A 298 -6.44 -6.65 11.00
C MET A 298 -7.53 -6.07 10.10
N THR A 299 -7.46 -4.77 9.82
CA THR A 299 -8.14 -4.15 8.68
C THR A 299 -7.16 -3.58 7.69
N VAL A 300 -7.60 -3.39 6.45
CA VAL A 300 -6.76 -2.97 5.32
C VAL A 300 -7.27 -1.69 4.68
N LEU A 301 -6.35 -0.73 4.53
CA LEU A 301 -6.54 0.49 3.75
C LEU A 301 -5.74 0.38 2.45
N LYS A 302 -6.40 0.55 1.30
CA LYS A 302 -5.72 0.72 0.01
C LYS A 302 -5.67 2.20 -0.35
N GLU A 303 -4.49 2.67 -0.68
CA GLU A 303 -4.25 4.00 -1.20
C GLU A 303 -3.60 3.91 -2.58
N THR A 304 -3.92 4.89 -3.43
CA THR A 304 -3.06 5.16 -4.58
C THR A 304 -1.77 5.75 -4.02
N GLY A 305 -0.71 4.94 -3.93
CA GLY A 305 0.61 5.42 -3.60
C GLY A 305 1.00 6.53 -4.57
N GLN A 306 1.73 7.54 -4.12
CA GLN A 306 2.56 8.27 -5.08
C GLN A 306 3.30 7.18 -5.85
N PRO A 307 3.41 7.24 -7.18
CA PRO A 307 4.28 6.35 -7.88
C PRO A 307 5.66 6.58 -7.26
N GLY A 308 5.92 5.87 -6.18
CA GLY A 308 7.24 5.79 -5.60
C GLY A 308 8.13 5.49 -6.77
N ASP A 309 9.27 6.05 -6.82
CA ASP A 309 10.21 5.93 -7.92
C ASP A 309 10.69 4.47 -7.99
N ILE A 310 9.75 3.56 -8.37
CA ILE A 310 10.06 2.13 -8.52
C ILE A 310 10.90 1.97 -9.75
N ARG A 311 12.09 1.42 -9.58
CA ARG A 311 13.06 1.21 -10.65
C ARG A 311 13.62 -0.20 -10.60
N LYS A 312 13.99 -0.68 -11.78
CA LYS A 312 15.04 -1.68 -11.94
C LYS A 312 16.33 -0.95 -12.30
N LEU A 313 17.43 -1.50 -11.87
CA LEU A 313 18.76 -0.93 -12.07
C LEU A 313 19.52 -1.86 -13.03
N GLU A 314 19.60 -1.48 -14.30
CA GLU A 314 20.28 -2.27 -15.34
C GLU A 314 21.78 -1.99 -15.34
N SER A 315 22.61 -3.03 -15.41
CA SER A 315 24.05 -2.88 -15.48
C SER A 315 24.50 -2.36 -16.85
N TYR A 316 25.44 -1.43 -16.86
CA TYR A 316 25.99 -0.84 -18.08
C TYR A 316 26.76 -1.82 -18.94
N ASN A 317 27.66 -2.60 -18.35
CA ASN A 317 28.55 -3.52 -19.07
C ASN A 317 28.04 -4.96 -19.16
N VAL A 318 26.89 -5.25 -18.51
CA VAL A 318 26.17 -6.52 -18.64
C VAL A 318 24.71 -6.22 -19.03
N PRO A 319 24.44 -5.77 -20.26
CA PRO A 319 23.12 -5.35 -20.70
C PRO A 319 22.09 -6.45 -20.49
N GLY A 320 20.87 -6.06 -20.09
CA GLY A 320 19.77 -6.98 -19.76
C GLY A 320 19.90 -7.64 -18.38
N SER A 321 20.97 -7.37 -17.63
CA SER A 321 21.10 -7.81 -16.24
C SER A 321 20.75 -6.69 -15.27
N PHE A 322 19.97 -7.02 -14.26
CA PHE A 322 19.43 -6.06 -13.29
C PHE A 322 19.90 -6.38 -11.89
N ILE A 323 20.14 -5.35 -11.09
CA ILE A 323 20.32 -5.52 -9.64
C ILE A 323 19.09 -6.19 -9.08
N ARG A 324 19.29 -7.27 -8.34
CA ARG A 324 18.29 -7.98 -7.56
C ARG A 324 18.83 -8.41 -6.21
N HIS A 325 17.92 -8.75 -5.30
CA HIS A 325 18.30 -9.56 -4.14
C HIS A 325 18.05 -11.06 -4.41
N TYR A 326 18.92 -11.89 -3.88
CA TYR A 326 18.77 -13.35 -3.89
C TYR A 326 19.34 -13.90 -2.60
N ASN A 327 18.53 -14.58 -1.79
CA ASN A 327 18.90 -14.99 -0.43
C ASN A 327 19.49 -13.84 0.39
N TYR A 328 18.86 -12.66 0.32
CA TYR A 328 19.27 -11.42 0.99
C TYR A 328 20.63 -10.85 0.56
N VAL A 329 21.29 -11.38 -0.45
CA VAL A 329 22.50 -10.82 -1.06
C VAL A 329 22.14 -10.10 -2.35
N ALA A 330 22.67 -8.89 -2.54
CA ALA A 330 22.46 -8.15 -3.77
C ALA A 330 23.42 -8.61 -4.87
N ARG A 331 22.88 -8.83 -6.08
CA ARG A 331 23.62 -9.27 -7.27
C ARG A 331 22.98 -8.75 -8.54
N ILE A 332 23.58 -8.96 -9.70
CA ILE A 332 22.96 -8.74 -11.00
C ILE A 332 22.63 -10.06 -11.66
N ASP A 333 21.43 -10.18 -12.26
CA ASP A 333 21.01 -11.33 -13.04
C ASP A 333 20.18 -10.88 -14.26
N ALA A 334 20.29 -11.63 -15.39
CA ALA A 334 19.50 -11.37 -16.59
C ALA A 334 18.06 -11.89 -16.48
N SER A 335 17.88 -13.02 -15.82
CA SER A 335 16.56 -13.61 -15.56
C SER A 335 16.26 -13.55 -14.07
N VAL A 336 15.25 -12.78 -13.70
CA VAL A 336 14.87 -12.58 -12.31
C VAL A 336 13.48 -13.18 -12.08
N SER A 337 13.39 -14.13 -11.15
CA SER A 337 12.14 -14.71 -10.68
C SER A 337 12.19 -14.86 -9.14
N PRO A 338 11.20 -14.34 -8.42
CA PRO A 338 10.11 -13.48 -8.91
C PRO A 338 10.66 -12.12 -9.41
N ALA A 339 9.93 -11.47 -10.33
CA ALA A 339 10.38 -10.21 -10.97
C ALA A 339 10.59 -9.07 -9.96
N GLU A 340 9.83 -9.07 -8.88
CA GLU A 340 9.88 -8.09 -7.79
C GLU A 340 11.22 -8.08 -7.05
N ASP A 341 12.00 -9.16 -7.09
CA ASP A 341 13.35 -9.18 -6.52
C ASP A 341 14.31 -8.15 -7.14
N ALA A 342 14.02 -7.71 -8.38
CA ALA A 342 14.79 -6.67 -9.06
C ALA A 342 14.08 -5.30 -9.05
N GLN A 343 13.03 -5.14 -8.29
CA GLN A 343 12.27 -3.89 -8.22
C GLN A 343 12.51 -3.21 -6.87
N PHE A 344 13.00 -1.99 -6.92
CA PHE A 344 13.27 -1.19 -5.72
C PHE A 344 12.48 0.11 -5.77
N ARG A 345 11.84 0.42 -4.66
CA ARG A 345 11.30 1.75 -4.42
C ARG A 345 12.44 2.66 -3.99
N ILE A 346 12.68 3.71 -4.76
CA ILE A 346 13.67 4.70 -4.41
C ILE A 346 13.02 5.74 -3.51
N VAL A 347 13.47 5.80 -2.28
CA VAL A 347 12.97 6.74 -1.26
C VAL A 347 14.05 7.77 -0.91
N PRO A 348 13.69 8.90 -0.27
CA PRO A 348 14.68 9.80 0.31
C PRO A 348 15.63 9.02 1.22
N GLY A 349 16.89 9.39 1.22
CA GLY A 349 17.92 8.69 2.00
C GLY A 349 17.59 8.64 3.49
N LEU A 350 17.65 7.45 4.07
CA LEU A 350 17.27 7.21 5.47
C LEU A 350 18.09 8.01 6.47
N SER A 351 19.33 8.35 6.13
CA SER A 351 20.21 9.18 6.96
C SER A 351 20.11 10.65 6.60
N ASN A 352 19.84 10.98 5.31
CA ASN A 352 19.79 12.36 4.82
C ASN A 352 18.95 12.43 3.54
N ASN A 353 17.96 13.30 3.50
CA ASN A 353 17.01 13.44 2.38
C ASN A 353 17.66 13.91 1.06
N ALA A 354 18.91 14.43 1.09
CA ALA A 354 19.66 14.73 -0.13
C ALA A 354 20.22 13.47 -0.82
N GLY A 355 20.23 12.33 -0.13
CA GLY A 355 20.53 11.01 -0.67
C GLY A 355 19.27 10.23 -1.05
N ILE A 356 19.48 8.98 -1.42
CA ILE A 356 18.42 8.01 -1.70
C ILE A 356 18.70 6.70 -0.96
N SER A 357 17.64 5.93 -0.75
CA SER A 357 17.72 4.55 -0.28
C SER A 357 16.88 3.64 -1.17
N PHE A 358 17.27 2.37 -1.30
CA PHE A 358 16.61 1.37 -2.14
C PHE A 358 15.82 0.41 -1.26
N GLU A 359 14.51 0.54 -1.24
CA GLU A 359 13.59 -0.37 -0.55
C GLU A 359 13.12 -1.47 -1.49
N ALA A 360 13.19 -2.73 -1.07
CA ALA A 360 12.71 -3.84 -1.89
C ALA A 360 11.19 -3.87 -1.98
N MET A 361 10.64 -4.05 -3.19
CA MET A 361 9.20 -4.03 -3.43
C MET A 361 8.45 -5.20 -2.77
N ASN A 362 9.06 -6.37 -2.75
CA ASN A 362 8.49 -7.58 -2.16
C ASN A 362 8.87 -7.81 -0.69
N TYR A 363 9.72 -6.95 -0.11
CA TYR A 363 10.09 -6.94 1.30
C TYR A 363 10.01 -5.51 1.85
N PRO A 364 8.81 -4.96 2.10
CA PRO A 364 8.64 -3.63 2.69
C PRO A 364 9.43 -3.48 4.00
N GLY A 365 10.09 -2.33 4.16
CA GLY A 365 10.97 -2.07 5.31
C GLY A 365 12.36 -2.71 5.22
N TYR A 366 12.66 -3.45 4.14
CA TYR A 366 14.01 -3.97 3.86
C TYR A 366 14.70 -3.12 2.80
N TYR A 367 15.95 -2.81 3.05
CA TYR A 367 16.74 -1.91 2.20
C TYR A 367 18.06 -2.55 1.78
N LEU A 368 18.51 -2.21 0.59
CA LEU A 368 19.91 -2.47 0.22
C LEU A 368 20.81 -1.61 1.10
N ARG A 369 21.73 -2.24 1.79
CA ARG A 369 22.72 -1.56 2.63
C ARG A 369 24.11 -2.15 2.49
N ASN A 370 25.11 -1.35 2.80
CA ASN A 370 26.47 -1.82 2.98
C ASN A 370 26.58 -2.66 4.28
N ASN A 371 27.21 -3.82 4.17
CA ASN A 371 27.62 -4.65 5.29
C ASN A 371 29.08 -5.07 5.07
N ASN A 372 30.02 -4.26 5.58
CA ASN A 372 31.44 -4.50 5.44
C ASN A 372 31.91 -4.71 3.98
N GLY A 373 31.42 -3.88 3.07
CA GLY A 373 31.77 -3.94 1.65
C GLY A 373 30.84 -4.83 0.79
N ALA A 374 30.05 -5.71 1.38
CA ALA A 374 28.99 -6.44 0.67
C ALA A 374 27.69 -5.63 0.68
N ILE A 375 26.93 -5.68 -0.41
CA ILE A 375 25.56 -5.12 -0.41
C ILE A 375 24.59 -6.24 -0.14
N VAL A 376 23.78 -6.02 0.91
CA VAL A 376 22.81 -7.00 1.41
C VAL A 376 21.43 -6.34 1.57
N LEU A 377 20.36 -7.14 1.51
CA LEU A 377 19.01 -6.72 1.80
C LEU A 377 18.73 -7.02 3.28
N VAL A 378 18.48 -5.99 4.09
CA VAL A 378 18.26 -6.14 5.54
C VAL A 378 17.11 -5.26 5.98
N LYS A 379 16.33 -5.75 6.96
CA LYS A 379 15.25 -5.00 7.59
C LYS A 379 15.81 -3.79 8.33
N ASN A 380 15.20 -2.63 8.15
CA ASN A 380 15.57 -1.42 8.87
C ASN A 380 15.32 -1.59 10.38
N ASP A 381 16.37 -1.53 11.17
CA ASP A 381 16.36 -1.62 12.63
C ASP A 381 16.20 -0.25 13.32
N GLY A 382 16.11 0.84 12.52
CA GLY A 382 16.00 2.21 13.02
C GLY A 382 17.30 2.81 13.56
N SER A 383 18.43 2.10 13.54
CA SER A 383 19.72 2.60 14.04
C SER A 383 20.33 3.64 13.10
N ALA A 384 21.16 4.55 13.63
CA ALA A 384 21.91 5.51 12.83
C ALA A 384 22.92 4.81 11.90
N ALA A 385 23.52 3.71 12.36
CA ALA A 385 24.44 2.91 11.55
C ALA A 385 23.72 2.33 10.33
N PHE A 386 22.55 1.70 10.53
CA PHE A 386 21.73 1.19 9.43
C PHE A 386 21.42 2.27 8.41
N ARG A 387 20.89 3.42 8.88
CA ARG A 387 20.50 4.52 7.99
C ARG A 387 21.68 5.03 7.16
N ASN A 388 22.86 5.15 7.75
CA ASN A 388 24.08 5.57 7.04
C ASN A 388 24.50 4.58 5.96
N ASP A 389 24.49 3.28 6.29
CA ASP A 389 24.89 2.21 5.37
C ASP A 389 23.89 1.99 4.22
N ALA A 390 22.63 2.36 4.41
CA ALA A 390 21.56 2.21 3.43
C ALA A 390 21.32 3.50 2.61
N THR A 391 22.09 4.56 2.81
CA THR A 391 21.93 5.82 2.08
C THR A 391 23.04 5.97 1.03
N PHE A 392 22.62 6.30 -0.19
CA PHE A 392 23.48 6.51 -1.36
C PHE A 392 23.24 7.89 -1.97
N LYS A 393 24.22 8.37 -2.71
CA LYS A 393 24.12 9.59 -3.50
C LYS A 393 24.15 9.27 -4.98
N ARG A 394 23.14 9.70 -5.74
CA ARG A 394 23.17 9.66 -7.20
C ARG A 394 24.24 10.61 -7.72
N VAL A 395 25.08 10.09 -8.64
CA VAL A 395 26.06 10.90 -9.39
C VAL A 395 25.97 10.51 -10.86
N SER A 396 26.51 11.35 -11.74
CA SER A 396 26.66 11.02 -13.16
C SER A 396 27.42 9.70 -13.32
N GLY A 397 26.96 8.85 -14.23
CA GLY A 397 27.56 7.53 -14.44
C GLY A 397 29.05 7.60 -14.77
N LEU A 398 29.85 6.83 -14.05
CA LEU A 398 31.32 6.90 -14.13
C LEU A 398 31.87 6.41 -15.49
N ALA A 399 31.17 5.49 -16.16
CA ALA A 399 31.52 5.02 -17.51
C ALA A 399 30.73 5.73 -18.61
N ASN A 400 29.52 6.22 -18.30
CA ASN A 400 28.65 6.91 -19.24
C ASN A 400 27.84 7.97 -18.49
N ALA A 401 28.08 9.25 -18.78
CA ALA A 401 27.48 10.37 -18.07
C ALA A 401 25.95 10.45 -18.20
N SER A 402 25.32 9.80 -19.20
CA SER A 402 23.87 9.73 -19.35
C SER A 402 23.21 8.66 -18.47
N TRP A 403 24.00 7.83 -17.79
CA TRP A 403 23.57 6.83 -16.82
C TRP A 403 23.83 7.31 -15.40
N THR A 404 23.68 6.45 -14.42
CA THR A 404 23.80 6.81 -13.00
C THR A 404 24.83 5.91 -12.30
N SER A 405 25.64 6.48 -11.43
CA SER A 405 26.40 5.74 -10.43
C SER A 405 25.95 6.14 -9.03
N PHE A 406 26.13 5.25 -8.07
CA PHE A 406 25.65 5.43 -6.70
C PHE A 406 26.84 5.40 -5.74
N ALA A 407 27.21 6.59 -5.23
CA ALA A 407 28.24 6.71 -4.19
C ALA A 407 27.63 6.45 -2.81
N SER A 408 28.40 5.88 -1.90
CA SER A 408 28.00 5.80 -0.49
C SER A 408 27.84 7.21 0.08
N PHE A 409 26.78 7.45 0.83
CA PHE A 409 26.57 8.73 1.47
C PHE A 409 27.58 8.97 2.60
N SER A 410 27.90 7.94 3.39
CA SER A 410 28.83 8.00 4.51
C SER A 410 30.32 7.95 4.08
N ASN A 411 30.61 7.39 2.91
CA ASN A 411 31.97 7.37 2.33
C ASN A 411 31.92 7.63 0.81
N PRO A 412 31.92 8.89 0.37
CA PRO A 412 31.72 9.28 -1.03
C PRO A 412 32.76 8.75 -2.02
N ASN A 413 33.86 8.17 -1.55
CA ASN A 413 34.88 7.55 -2.39
C ASN A 413 34.58 6.09 -2.75
N LEU A 414 33.53 5.50 -2.13
CA LEU A 414 33.08 4.14 -2.41
C LEU A 414 31.80 4.17 -3.22
N TYR A 415 31.71 3.29 -4.21
CA TYR A 415 30.57 3.21 -5.12
C TYR A 415 29.95 1.83 -5.09
N LEU A 416 28.64 1.79 -5.29
CA LEU A 416 27.93 0.57 -5.60
C LEU A 416 28.42 0.04 -6.95
N ARG A 417 28.98 -1.17 -6.98
CA ARG A 417 29.43 -1.83 -8.19
C ARG A 417 29.18 -3.34 -8.11
N HIS A 418 29.08 -4.01 -9.24
CA HIS A 418 29.14 -5.47 -9.23
C HIS A 418 30.55 -5.98 -9.50
N TYR A 419 30.86 -7.12 -8.91
CA TYR A 419 32.08 -7.89 -9.18
C TYR A 419 31.71 -9.37 -9.15
N ASN A 420 31.97 -10.10 -10.24
CA ASN A 420 31.50 -11.47 -10.43
C ASN A 420 29.99 -11.61 -10.12
N ASN A 421 29.19 -10.70 -10.67
CA ASN A 421 27.74 -10.57 -10.50
C ASN A 421 27.26 -10.23 -9.06
N VAL A 422 28.12 -10.18 -8.05
CA VAL A 422 27.75 -9.82 -6.67
C VAL A 422 27.97 -8.33 -6.45
N LEU A 423 27.01 -7.65 -5.82
CA LEU A 423 27.13 -6.23 -5.51
C LEU A 423 28.02 -5.98 -4.30
N LYS A 424 28.88 -4.98 -4.44
CA LYS A 424 29.80 -4.50 -3.43
C LYS A 424 29.81 -2.98 -3.34
N LEU A 425 30.33 -2.48 -2.24
CA LEU A 425 30.66 -1.07 -2.05
C LEU A 425 32.19 -0.95 -2.00
N GLU A 426 32.79 -0.45 -3.07
CA GLU A 426 34.26 -0.43 -3.24
C GLU A 426 34.70 0.88 -3.92
N ALA A 427 36.01 1.17 -3.81
CA ALA A 427 36.65 2.23 -4.59
C ALA A 427 36.65 1.84 -6.09
N VAL A 428 36.46 2.80 -6.96
CA VAL A 428 36.41 2.65 -8.41
C VAL A 428 37.68 3.27 -9.00
N VAL A 429 38.55 2.47 -9.58
CA VAL A 429 39.87 2.90 -10.06
C VAL A 429 40.02 2.69 -11.58
N THR A 430 39.73 1.48 -12.06
CA THR A 430 39.94 1.10 -13.46
C THR A 430 38.73 1.45 -14.34
N ALA A 431 38.89 1.40 -15.67
CA ALA A 431 37.79 1.56 -16.60
C ALA A 431 36.71 0.48 -16.44
N LEU A 432 37.12 -0.76 -16.09
CA LEU A 432 36.20 -1.85 -15.81
C LEU A 432 35.39 -1.55 -14.52
N ASP A 433 36.04 -1.09 -13.46
CA ASP A 433 35.34 -0.73 -12.24
C ASP A 433 34.29 0.36 -12.47
N LYS A 434 34.60 1.35 -13.34
CA LYS A 434 33.65 2.41 -13.73
C LYS A 434 32.45 1.82 -14.46
N SER A 435 32.67 0.85 -15.34
CA SER A 435 31.60 0.17 -16.06
C SER A 435 30.73 -0.66 -15.12
N ASP A 436 31.33 -1.40 -14.19
CA ASP A 436 30.65 -2.19 -13.16
C ASP A 436 29.83 -1.33 -12.18
N ALA A 437 30.21 -0.05 -12.00
CA ALA A 437 29.58 0.90 -11.10
C ALA A 437 28.58 1.83 -11.80
N THR A 438 28.28 1.59 -13.06
CA THR A 438 27.34 2.41 -13.86
C THR A 438 26.08 1.64 -14.16
N PHE A 439 24.91 2.26 -13.87
CA PHE A 439 23.60 1.62 -13.99
C PHE A 439 22.61 2.54 -14.69
N ARG A 440 21.61 1.96 -15.34
CA ARG A 440 20.44 2.67 -15.87
C ARG A 440 19.22 2.39 -15.03
N GLU A 441 18.59 3.44 -14.53
CA GLU A 441 17.31 3.36 -13.85
C GLU A 441 16.20 3.21 -14.91
N VAL A 442 15.53 2.06 -14.95
CA VAL A 442 14.45 1.77 -15.89
C VAL A 442 13.14 1.47 -15.16
N ALA A 443 12.01 1.64 -15.85
CA ALA A 443 10.70 1.23 -15.33
C ALA A 443 10.67 -0.28 -15.03
N PRO A 444 9.86 -0.74 -14.07
CA PRO A 444 9.66 -2.14 -13.72
C PRO A 444 9.24 -3.03 -14.89
#